data_0ac0656b9249a452df6b527c54b18ffb
#
_entry.id   0ac0656b9249a452df6b527c54b18ffb
#
_cell.length_a   1.000
_cell.length_b   1.000
_cell.length_c   1.000
_cell.angle_alpha   90.00
_cell.angle_beta   90.00
_cell.angle_gamma   90.00
#
_symmetry.space_group_name_H-M   'P 1'
#
loop_
_entity.id
_entity.type
_entity.pdbx_description
1 polymer ?
#
loop_
_entity_poly.entity_id
_entity_poly.type
_entity_poly.pdbx_seq_one_letter_code
_entity_poly.pdbx_strand_id
1 'polypeptide(L)'
;MKKDRIHIYEMESYKHASEEQRNSMRICKIRYFDLEGLPSKEVKEILEAFIWERGKTLALSSLATELTTYNNIRKFLIEKNITVLQNAGPEKTVRILKGWMLEKGLALSSMKYRAAYDITARETPALERKLRQILKFAEVKDEREEQEKDIWELEKFEFPIRRNPIKNVK
;
A
#
# COMPACT_ATOMS: atom_id res chain seq x y z
N MET A 1 -11.53 5.03 -17.11
CA MET A 1 -11.56 6.12 -16.13
C MET A 1 -10.96 5.65 -14.82
N LYS A 2 -9.96 6.35 -14.32
CA LYS A 2 -9.31 5.96 -13.06
C LYS A 2 -10.20 6.34 -11.90
N LYS A 3 -10.43 5.39 -11.01
CA LYS A 3 -11.22 5.65 -9.81
C LYS A 3 -10.33 6.32 -8.76
N ASP A 4 -10.85 7.38 -8.16
CA ASP A 4 -10.17 8.04 -7.05
C ASP A 4 -10.54 7.42 -5.69
N ARG A 5 -11.49 6.49 -5.68
CA ARG A 5 -11.95 5.82 -4.47
C ARG A 5 -12.12 4.33 -4.73
N ILE A 6 -11.61 3.52 -3.82
CA ILE A 6 -11.77 2.07 -3.87
C ILE A 6 -12.57 1.68 -2.62
N HIS A 7 -13.81 1.26 -2.83
CA HIS A 7 -14.69 0.86 -1.74
C HIS A 7 -14.40 -0.58 -1.32
N ILE A 8 -14.50 -0.85 -0.03
CA ILE A 8 -14.25 -2.19 0.50
C ILE A 8 -15.23 -3.21 -0.10
N TYR A 9 -16.47 -2.80 -0.35
CA TYR A 9 -17.46 -3.70 -0.95
C TYR A 9 -17.11 -4.17 -2.37
N GLU A 10 -16.19 -3.48 -3.04
CA GLU A 10 -15.72 -3.86 -4.39
C GLU A 10 -14.65 -4.94 -4.35
N MET A 11 -14.07 -5.20 -3.18
CA MET A 11 -12.92 -6.09 -3.03
C MET A 11 -13.31 -7.56 -2.97
N GLU A 12 -12.40 -8.42 -3.42
CA GLU A 12 -12.58 -9.87 -3.40
C GLU A 12 -12.92 -10.39 -2.00
N SER A 13 -12.22 -9.89 -0.98
CA SER A 13 -12.45 -10.30 0.40
C SER A 13 -13.89 -10.05 0.86
N TYR A 14 -14.50 -8.96 0.41
CA TYR A 14 -15.89 -8.68 0.72
C TYR A 14 -16.82 -9.64 -0.04
N LYS A 15 -16.55 -9.87 -1.32
CA LYS A 15 -17.36 -10.72 -2.16
C LYS A 15 -17.38 -12.18 -1.69
N HIS A 16 -16.25 -12.64 -1.13
CA HIS A 16 -16.11 -14.00 -0.63
C HIS A 16 -16.46 -14.16 0.85
N ALA A 17 -16.73 -13.07 1.54
CA ALA A 17 -17.14 -13.13 2.95
C ALA A 17 -18.56 -13.69 3.08
N SER A 18 -18.86 -14.30 4.24
CA SER A 18 -20.21 -14.77 4.52
C SER A 18 -21.14 -13.59 4.73
N GLU A 19 -22.44 -13.82 4.56
CA GLU A 19 -23.45 -12.79 4.79
C GLU A 19 -23.39 -12.27 6.21
N GLU A 20 -23.15 -13.15 7.18
CA GLU A 20 -23.00 -12.77 8.57
C GLU A 20 -21.82 -11.82 8.77
N GLN A 21 -20.69 -12.11 8.15
CA GLN A 21 -19.51 -11.25 8.21
C GLN A 21 -19.77 -9.89 7.58
N ARG A 22 -20.45 -9.86 6.42
CA ARG A 22 -20.82 -8.61 5.76
C ARG A 22 -21.73 -7.76 6.62
N ASN A 23 -22.69 -8.40 7.29
CA ASN A 23 -23.65 -7.71 8.15
C ASN A 23 -23.01 -7.16 9.41
N SER A 24 -22.10 -7.92 10.03
CA SER A 24 -21.37 -7.46 11.21
C SER A 24 -20.43 -6.31 10.89
N MET A 25 -19.98 -6.23 9.63
CA MET A 25 -19.07 -5.17 9.16
C MET A 25 -19.78 -4.18 8.23
N ARG A 26 -20.98 -3.76 8.60
CA ARG A 26 -21.78 -2.83 7.78
C ARG A 26 -21.02 -1.60 7.34
N ILE A 27 -20.11 -1.15 8.16
CA ILE A 27 -19.31 0.04 7.86
C ILE A 27 -18.46 -0.15 6.58
N CYS A 28 -18.16 -1.39 6.22
CA CYS A 28 -17.41 -1.70 4.99
C CYS A 28 -18.16 -1.31 3.73
N LYS A 29 -19.48 -1.18 3.80
CA LYS A 29 -20.29 -0.77 2.64
C LYS A 29 -20.07 0.68 2.27
N ILE A 30 -19.72 1.52 3.25
CA ILE A 30 -19.56 2.96 3.05
C ILE A 30 -18.11 3.40 3.09
N ARG A 31 -17.20 2.56 3.59
CA ARG A 31 -15.78 2.90 3.68
C ARG A 31 -15.04 2.67 2.37
N TYR A 32 -14.11 3.55 2.09
CA TYR A 32 -13.31 3.48 0.88
C TYR A 32 -11.89 3.98 1.13
N PHE A 33 -10.99 3.53 0.28
CA PHE A 33 -9.61 4.01 0.25
C PHE A 33 -9.57 5.17 -0.75
N ASP A 34 -9.21 6.35 -0.27
CA ASP A 34 -9.20 7.56 -1.08
C ASP A 34 -7.83 7.76 -1.73
N LEU A 35 -7.82 7.86 -3.05
CA LEU A 35 -6.61 8.08 -3.83
C LEU A 35 -6.49 9.53 -4.31
N GLU A 36 -7.50 10.34 -4.04
CA GLU A 36 -7.51 11.73 -4.47
C GLU A 36 -6.44 12.55 -3.75
N GLY A 37 -5.80 13.45 -4.49
CA GLY A 37 -4.82 14.35 -3.92
C GLY A 37 -3.42 13.79 -3.76
N LEU A 38 -3.19 12.54 -4.15
CA LEU A 38 -1.85 11.97 -4.07
C LEU A 38 -0.87 12.74 -4.97
N PRO A 39 0.40 12.87 -4.52
CA PRO A 39 1.35 13.79 -5.15
C PRO A 39 1.72 13.50 -6.60
N SER A 40 1.60 12.27 -7.04
CA SER A 40 1.94 11.92 -8.42
C SER A 40 1.10 10.77 -8.93
N LYS A 41 1.04 10.63 -10.24
CA LYS A 41 0.37 9.52 -10.91
C LYS A 41 1.02 8.19 -10.55
N GLU A 42 2.35 8.17 -10.48
CA GLU A 42 3.12 6.98 -10.12
C GLU A 42 2.74 6.48 -8.73
N VAL A 43 2.72 7.35 -7.75
CA VAL A 43 2.35 7.01 -6.38
C VAL A 43 0.91 6.50 -6.33
N LYS A 44 0.01 7.16 -7.05
CA LYS A 44 -1.39 6.76 -7.12
C LYS A 44 -1.55 5.35 -7.69
N GLU A 45 -0.86 5.05 -8.78
CA GLU A 45 -0.93 3.74 -9.41
C GLU A 45 -0.39 2.62 -8.50
N ILE A 46 0.71 2.90 -7.80
CA ILE A 46 1.29 1.94 -6.87
C ILE A 46 0.34 1.68 -5.70
N LEU A 47 -0.20 2.72 -5.10
CA LEU A 47 -1.13 2.57 -3.98
C LEU A 47 -2.41 1.88 -4.41
N GLU A 48 -2.93 2.20 -5.59
CA GLU A 48 -4.11 1.53 -6.13
C GLU A 48 -3.87 0.02 -6.25
N ALA A 49 -2.76 -0.36 -6.87
CA ALA A 49 -2.40 -1.77 -7.03
C ALA A 49 -2.19 -2.46 -5.68
N PHE A 50 -1.54 -1.79 -4.75
CA PHE A 50 -1.31 -2.31 -3.40
C PHE A 50 -2.63 -2.56 -2.67
N ILE A 51 -3.55 -1.61 -2.72
CA ILE A 51 -4.85 -1.72 -2.06
C ILE A 51 -5.65 -2.89 -2.63
N TRP A 52 -5.70 -3.03 -3.94
CA TRP A 52 -6.41 -4.16 -4.56
C TRP A 52 -5.80 -5.50 -4.17
N GLU A 53 -4.48 -5.58 -4.11
CA GLU A 53 -3.79 -6.80 -3.68
C GLU A 53 -4.15 -7.16 -2.24
N ARG A 54 -4.17 -6.18 -1.34
CA ARG A 54 -4.57 -6.39 0.05
C ARG A 54 -6.02 -6.82 0.15
N GLY A 55 -6.86 -6.26 -0.69
CA GLY A 55 -8.29 -6.57 -0.74
C GLY A 55 -8.61 -7.97 -1.21
N LYS A 56 -7.66 -8.70 -1.77
CA LYS A 56 -7.84 -10.09 -2.18
C LYS A 56 -7.61 -11.07 -1.04
N THR A 57 -6.72 -10.74 -0.12
CA THR A 57 -6.21 -11.70 0.86
C THR A 57 -6.60 -11.41 2.30
N LEU A 58 -6.88 -10.17 2.65
CA LEU A 58 -7.19 -9.79 4.01
C LEU A 58 -8.65 -10.04 4.39
N ALA A 59 -8.90 -10.43 5.64
CA ALA A 59 -10.24 -10.49 6.18
C ALA A 59 -10.85 -9.08 6.27
N LEU A 60 -12.18 -8.98 6.30
CA LEU A 60 -12.87 -7.69 6.36
C LEU A 60 -12.46 -6.85 7.56
N SER A 61 -12.31 -7.47 8.73
CA SER A 61 -11.86 -6.76 9.94
C SER A 61 -10.46 -6.18 9.76
N SER A 62 -9.59 -6.92 9.10
CA SER A 62 -8.22 -6.47 8.80
C SER A 62 -8.23 -5.32 7.80
N LEU A 63 -9.13 -5.34 6.83
CA LEU A 63 -9.26 -4.25 5.86
C LEU A 63 -9.69 -2.96 6.52
N ALA A 64 -10.57 -3.02 7.52
CA ALA A 64 -10.97 -1.83 8.27
C ALA A 64 -9.78 -1.20 9.01
N THR A 65 -8.93 -2.02 9.62
CA THR A 65 -7.69 -1.57 10.26
C THR A 65 -6.71 -1.02 9.23
N GLU A 66 -6.58 -1.71 8.12
CA GLU A 66 -5.74 -1.31 6.98
C GLU A 66 -6.10 0.09 6.50
N LEU A 67 -7.39 0.37 6.41
CA LEU A 67 -7.89 1.67 5.97
C LEU A 67 -7.43 2.81 6.90
N THR A 68 -7.49 2.59 8.21
CA THR A 68 -7.05 3.59 9.17
C THR A 68 -5.57 3.91 8.99
N THR A 69 -4.74 2.87 8.88
CA THR A 69 -3.31 3.03 8.66
C THR A 69 -3.02 3.69 7.30
N TYR A 70 -3.75 3.27 6.27
CA TYR A 70 -3.63 3.86 4.94
C TYR A 70 -3.91 5.36 4.95
N ASN A 71 -4.95 5.78 5.65
CA ASN A 71 -5.31 7.20 5.70
C ASN A 71 -4.18 8.06 6.27
N ASN A 72 -3.46 7.54 7.25
CA ASN A 72 -2.30 8.23 7.81
C ASN A 72 -1.13 8.26 6.84
N ILE A 73 -0.89 7.16 6.13
CA ILE A 73 0.15 7.11 5.09
C ILE A 73 -0.19 8.10 3.96
N ARG A 74 -1.45 8.15 3.56
CA ARG A 74 -1.89 9.09 2.52
C ARG A 74 -1.60 10.54 2.93
N LYS A 75 -1.94 10.90 4.16
CA LYS A 75 -1.66 12.26 4.69
C LYS A 75 -0.17 12.55 4.65
N PHE A 76 0.64 11.60 5.07
CA PHE A 76 2.10 11.73 5.04
C PHE A 76 2.60 12.00 3.62
N LEU A 77 2.18 11.18 2.67
CA LEU A 77 2.63 11.31 1.28
C LEU A 77 2.25 12.66 0.68
N ILE A 78 1.07 13.15 1.00
CA ILE A 78 0.58 14.44 0.51
C ILE A 78 1.36 15.59 1.18
N GLU A 79 1.47 15.59 2.49
CA GLU A 79 2.10 16.70 3.23
C GLU A 79 3.60 16.80 2.93
N LYS A 80 4.27 15.68 2.75
CA LYS A 80 5.71 15.68 2.43
C LYS A 80 5.98 15.64 0.93
N ASN A 81 4.93 15.66 0.12
CA ASN A 81 5.03 15.65 -1.34
C ASN A 81 5.95 14.54 -1.86
N ILE A 82 5.68 13.32 -1.41
CA ILE A 82 6.43 12.13 -1.84
C ILE A 82 5.91 11.71 -3.21
N THR A 83 6.65 12.00 -4.25
CA THR A 83 6.24 11.75 -5.63
C THR A 83 6.75 10.45 -6.22
N VAL A 84 7.71 9.81 -5.56
CA VAL A 84 8.34 8.58 -6.04
C VAL A 84 8.40 7.57 -4.90
N LEU A 85 7.92 6.36 -5.17
CA LEU A 85 8.02 5.22 -4.25
C LEU A 85 8.97 4.17 -4.79
N GLN A 86 9.04 4.01 -6.10
CA GLN A 86 9.99 3.13 -6.75
C GLN A 86 11.36 3.78 -6.75
N ASN A 87 12.38 2.99 -6.50
CA ASN A 87 13.77 3.48 -6.51
C ASN A 87 14.07 4.58 -5.50
N ALA A 88 13.16 4.78 -4.54
CA ALA A 88 13.29 5.87 -3.57
C ALA A 88 14.24 5.57 -2.41
N GLY A 89 14.66 4.34 -2.25
CA GLY A 89 15.45 3.92 -1.10
C GLY A 89 14.60 3.87 0.18
N PRO A 90 14.26 2.68 0.69
CA PRO A 90 13.33 2.54 1.81
C PRO A 90 13.73 3.33 3.04
N GLU A 91 15.01 3.36 3.36
CA GLU A 91 15.49 4.05 4.56
C GLU A 91 15.31 5.55 4.50
N LYS A 92 15.46 6.14 3.33
CA LYS A 92 15.27 7.58 3.14
C LYS A 92 13.81 7.95 3.41
N THR A 93 12.89 7.24 2.78
CA THR A 93 11.46 7.53 2.90
C THR A 93 10.96 7.26 4.33
N VAL A 94 11.43 6.20 4.96
CA VAL A 94 11.09 5.89 6.35
C VAL A 94 11.61 6.97 7.30
N ARG A 95 12.79 7.50 7.04
CA ARG A 95 13.35 8.60 7.85
C ARG A 95 12.47 9.84 7.76
N ILE A 96 11.99 10.17 6.57
CA ILE A 96 11.06 11.28 6.37
C ILE A 96 9.76 11.03 7.14
N LEU A 97 9.25 9.81 7.11
CA LEU A 97 8.06 9.43 7.87
C LEU A 97 8.26 9.64 9.37
N LYS A 98 9.37 9.19 9.90
CA LYS A 98 9.67 9.37 11.34
C LYS A 98 9.73 10.85 11.72
N GLY A 99 10.33 11.68 10.88
CA GLY A 99 10.33 13.11 11.08
C GLY A 99 8.94 13.72 11.07
N TRP A 100 8.11 13.29 10.13
CA TRP A 100 6.72 13.74 10.03
C TRP A 100 5.92 13.32 11.27
N MET A 101 6.11 12.10 11.74
CA MET A 101 5.43 11.63 12.95
C MET A 101 5.82 12.46 14.18
N LEU A 102 7.08 12.85 14.28
CA LEU A 102 7.54 13.74 15.35
C LEU A 102 6.87 15.11 15.25
N GLU A 103 6.79 15.67 14.05
CA GLU A 103 6.11 16.95 13.81
C GLU A 103 4.65 16.91 14.25
N LYS A 104 3.99 15.79 14.02
CA LYS A 104 2.57 15.61 14.36
C LYS A 104 2.35 15.11 15.79
N GLY A 105 3.42 14.87 16.54
CA GLY A 105 3.32 14.34 17.89
C GLY A 105 2.95 12.86 17.95
N LEU A 106 3.09 12.14 16.86
CA LEU A 106 2.67 10.73 16.77
C LEU A 106 3.68 9.76 17.37
N ALA A 107 4.93 10.16 17.52
CA ALA A 107 6.01 9.31 18.00
C ALA A 107 6.60 9.79 19.32
N LEU A 108 5.84 10.54 20.10
CA LEU A 108 6.37 11.15 21.32
C LEU A 108 6.38 10.20 22.50
N SER A 109 7.46 10.24 23.26
CA SER A 109 7.60 9.47 24.48
C SER A 109 6.99 10.15 25.70
N SER A 110 6.62 11.43 25.58
CA SER A 110 6.05 12.21 26.67
C SER A 110 4.66 11.71 27.08
N MET A 111 4.43 11.56 28.37
CA MET A 111 3.15 11.14 28.92
C MET A 111 2.00 12.06 28.50
N LYS A 112 2.26 13.33 28.40
CA LYS A 112 1.26 14.33 27.98
C LYS A 112 0.75 14.06 26.58
N TYR A 113 1.66 13.74 25.66
CA TYR A 113 1.29 13.48 24.29
C TYR A 113 0.69 12.08 24.13
N ARG A 114 1.14 11.11 24.93
CA ARG A 114 0.53 9.78 24.93
C ARG A 114 -0.95 9.84 25.30
N ALA A 115 -1.31 10.66 26.28
CA ALA A 115 -2.71 10.83 26.66
C ALA A 115 -3.54 11.40 25.52
N ALA A 116 -3.00 12.38 24.80
CA ALA A 116 -3.69 13.03 23.69
C ALA A 116 -3.76 12.17 22.43
N TYR A 117 -2.72 11.35 22.18
CA TYR A 117 -2.58 10.58 20.96
C TYR A 117 -2.40 9.08 21.23
N ASP A 118 -3.14 8.55 22.18
CA ASP A 118 -3.02 7.15 22.58
C ASP A 118 -3.15 6.18 21.40
N ILE A 119 -4.10 6.42 20.53
CA ILE A 119 -4.32 5.60 19.33
C ILE A 119 -3.11 5.70 18.39
N THR A 120 -2.63 6.91 18.17
CA THR A 120 -1.51 7.16 17.26
C THR A 120 -0.19 6.64 17.81
N ALA A 121 -0.01 6.66 19.12
CA ALA A 121 1.18 6.07 19.73
C ALA A 121 1.26 4.57 19.45
N ARG A 122 0.13 3.88 19.41
CA ARG A 122 0.08 2.46 19.02
C ARG A 122 0.28 2.27 17.52
N GLU A 123 -0.19 3.21 16.72
CA GLU A 123 -0.10 3.14 15.27
C GLU A 123 1.28 3.47 14.73
N THR A 124 2.13 4.13 15.50
CA THR A 124 3.46 4.53 15.06
C THR A 124 4.27 3.38 14.45
N PRO A 125 4.40 2.21 15.12
CA PRO A 125 5.05 1.06 14.51
C PRO A 125 4.27 0.51 13.32
N ALA A 126 2.95 0.60 13.37
CA ALA A 126 2.10 0.15 12.26
C ALA A 126 2.29 0.99 11.01
N LEU A 127 2.44 2.31 11.16
CA LEU A 127 2.70 3.22 10.04
C LEU A 127 4.05 2.90 9.37
N GLU A 128 5.09 2.70 10.16
CA GLU A 128 6.40 2.33 9.62
C GLU A 128 6.32 1.01 8.87
N ARG A 129 5.70 0.00 9.46
CA ARG A 129 5.52 -1.30 8.82
C ARG A 129 4.75 -1.18 7.52
N LYS A 130 3.68 -0.40 7.53
CA LYS A 130 2.84 -0.21 6.34
C LYS A 130 3.64 0.46 5.23
N LEU A 131 4.37 1.51 5.56
CA LEU A 131 5.20 2.18 4.57
C LEU A 131 6.25 1.23 3.99
N ARG A 132 6.91 0.43 4.84
CA ARG A 132 7.89 -0.56 4.37
C ARG A 132 7.25 -1.61 3.46
N GLN A 133 6.02 -2.04 3.76
CA GLN A 133 5.27 -2.95 2.90
C GLN A 133 4.98 -2.35 1.54
N ILE A 134 4.57 -1.09 1.52
CA ILE A 134 4.27 -0.37 0.28
C ILE A 134 5.53 -0.20 -0.56
N LEU A 135 6.64 0.19 0.07
CA LEU A 135 7.92 0.35 -0.62
C LEU A 135 8.43 -0.97 -1.18
N LYS A 136 8.26 -2.05 -0.43
CA LYS A 136 8.65 -3.39 -0.90
C LYS A 136 7.78 -3.83 -2.08
N PHE A 137 6.49 -3.57 -2.00
CA PHE A 137 5.56 -3.86 -3.10
C PHE A 137 5.96 -3.10 -4.37
N ALA A 138 6.29 -1.81 -4.24
CA ALA A 138 6.71 -0.98 -5.36
C ALA A 138 8.02 -1.51 -5.99
N GLU A 139 8.96 -1.92 -5.15
CA GLU A 139 10.23 -2.50 -5.59
C GLU A 139 10.01 -3.78 -6.39
N VAL A 140 9.20 -4.69 -5.87
CA VAL A 140 8.90 -5.96 -6.53
C VAL A 140 8.18 -5.74 -7.86
N LYS A 141 7.26 -4.79 -7.90
CA LYS A 141 6.54 -4.44 -9.12
C LYS A 141 7.49 -3.92 -10.19
N ASP A 142 8.43 -3.07 -9.80
CA ASP A 142 9.44 -2.51 -10.70
C ASP A 142 10.33 -3.62 -11.29
N GLU A 143 10.80 -4.53 -10.44
CA GLU A 143 11.59 -5.68 -10.88
C GLU A 143 10.85 -6.56 -11.88
N ARG A 144 9.57 -6.80 -11.65
CA ARG A 144 8.73 -7.58 -12.56
C ARG A 144 8.60 -6.91 -13.92
N GLU A 145 8.36 -5.62 -13.94
CA GLU A 145 8.25 -4.86 -15.18
C GLU A 145 9.55 -4.92 -15.98
N GLU A 146 10.69 -4.82 -15.32
CA GLU A 146 11.99 -4.93 -15.96
C GLU A 146 12.21 -6.33 -16.53
N GLN A 147 11.88 -7.38 -15.78
CA GLN A 147 12.01 -8.75 -16.23
C GLN A 147 11.15 -9.03 -17.45
N GLU A 148 9.91 -8.59 -17.44
CA GLU A 148 8.99 -8.74 -18.57
C GLU A 148 9.51 -8.02 -19.81
N LYS A 149 10.07 -6.85 -19.63
CA LYS A 149 10.66 -6.07 -20.70
C LYS A 149 11.86 -6.79 -21.29
N ASP A 150 12.74 -7.34 -20.46
CA ASP A 150 13.91 -8.09 -20.91
C ASP A 150 13.50 -9.33 -21.69
N ILE A 151 12.52 -10.07 -21.21
CA ILE A 151 12.00 -11.26 -21.90
C ILE A 151 11.42 -10.87 -23.26
N TRP A 152 10.68 -9.78 -23.31
CA TRP A 152 10.08 -9.29 -24.55
C TRP A 152 11.16 -8.89 -25.57
N GLU A 153 12.22 -8.25 -25.12
CA GLU A 153 13.37 -7.89 -25.99
C GLU A 153 14.08 -9.12 -26.53
N LEU A 154 14.26 -10.14 -25.70
CA LEU A 154 14.86 -11.40 -26.13
C LEU A 154 14.01 -12.09 -27.19
N GLU A 155 12.69 -12.05 -27.05
CA GLU A 155 11.77 -12.62 -28.05
C GLU A 155 11.87 -11.92 -29.39
N LYS A 156 12.17 -10.62 -29.41
CA LYS A 156 12.40 -9.88 -30.64
C LYS A 156 13.59 -10.38 -31.45
N PHE A 157 14.59 -10.96 -30.77
CA PHE A 157 15.77 -11.49 -31.41
C PHE A 157 15.63 -12.95 -31.82
N GLU A 158 14.42 -13.50 -31.69
CA GLU A 158 14.11 -14.87 -32.12
C GLU A 158 14.94 -15.96 -31.45
N PHE A 159 14.96 -15.97 -30.12
CA PHE A 159 15.57 -17.05 -29.34
C PHE A 159 14.50 -17.98 -28.80
N PRO A 160 13.92 -18.83 -29.64
CA PRO A 160 12.71 -19.58 -29.27
C PRO A 160 12.93 -20.62 -28.17
N ILE A 161 14.13 -21.10 -28.05
CA ILE A 161 14.46 -22.22 -27.16
C ILE A 161 14.57 -21.81 -25.69
N ARG A 162 14.56 -20.54 -25.39
CA ARG A 162 14.89 -20.06 -24.05
C ARG A 162 13.76 -20.22 -23.06
N ARG A 163 12.56 -20.41 -23.53
CA ARG A 163 11.40 -20.55 -22.66
C ARG A 163 11.35 -21.86 -21.91
N ASN A 164 11.75 -22.96 -22.57
CA ASN A 164 11.67 -24.27 -21.97
C ASN A 164 12.58 -24.45 -20.77
N PRO A 165 13.84 -24.03 -20.82
CA PRO A 165 14.71 -24.10 -19.65
C PRO A 165 14.17 -23.28 -18.45
N ILE A 166 13.58 -22.14 -18.72
CA ILE A 166 13.03 -21.30 -17.67
C ILE A 166 11.90 -21.99 -16.92
N LYS A 167 11.05 -22.71 -17.62
CA LYS A 167 9.95 -23.45 -17.01
C LYS A 167 10.41 -24.59 -16.13
N ASN A 168 11.54 -25.17 -16.44
CA ASN A 168 12.08 -26.33 -15.73
C ASN A 168 12.93 -25.96 -14.54
N VAL A 169 13.33 -24.71 -14.45
CA VAL A 169 14.11 -24.21 -13.32
C VAL A 169 13.15 -23.70 -12.25
N LYS A 170 12.80 -24.56 -11.37
CA LYS A 170 11.97 -24.20 -10.22
C LYS A 170 12.67 -24.52 -8.93
#